data_e706493d6bbaf5c4f1e7eaec1fdc89be
#
_entry.id   e706493d6bbaf5c4f1e7eaec1fdc89be
#
_cell.length_a   1.000
_cell.length_b   1.000
_cell.length_c   1.000
_cell.angle_alpha   90.00
_cell.angle_beta   90.00
_cell.angle_gamma   90.00
#
_symmetry.space_group_name_H-M   'P 1'
#
loop_
_entity.id
_entity.type
_entity.pdbx_description
1 polymer ?
#
loop_
_entity_poly.entity_id
_entity_poly.type
_entity_poly.pdbx_seq_one_letter_code
_entity_poly.pdbx_strand_id
1 'polypeptide(L)'
;GVSSAEIMCELVGDTPVNIIQLNGAPGNSTAIDRDNGFTDTVAANCPNVTILQEESTDWTKATAQQVASEMITAQGIDNIGGIYAADDSIAAGAIAALESRGVVAADYFITSIGNTFLGNPLVVAGSLDGTVFQSSSWDGENATRLMYAVLTGEIAAGEREVKFMPSVKVTAGNASDADVAPEW
;
A
#
# COMPACT_ATOMS: atom_id res chain seq x y z
N GLY A 1 5.61 -0.32 3.28
CA GLY A 1 5.52 1.15 3.41
C GLY A 1 6.53 1.87 2.54
N VAL A 2 7.81 1.60 2.71
CA VAL A 2 8.91 2.30 2.01
C VAL A 2 8.67 2.41 0.49
N SER A 3 8.50 1.30 -0.21
CA SER A 3 8.35 1.32 -1.68
C SER A 3 7.07 2.02 -2.15
N SER A 4 5.98 1.96 -1.37
CA SER A 4 4.76 2.72 -1.67
C SER A 4 4.97 4.23 -1.49
N ALA A 5 5.73 4.64 -0.47
CA ALA A 5 6.15 6.03 -0.29
C ALA A 5 7.07 6.51 -1.42
N GLU A 6 8.01 5.68 -1.86
CA GLU A 6 8.87 6.01 -3.00
C GLU A 6 8.06 6.20 -4.29
N ILE A 7 7.01 5.38 -4.53
CA ILE A 7 6.09 5.60 -5.65
C ILE A 7 5.40 6.97 -5.49
N MET A 8 4.86 7.27 -4.31
CA MET A 8 4.22 8.56 -4.03
C MET A 8 5.18 9.73 -4.29
N CYS A 9 6.41 9.67 -3.78
CA CYS A 9 7.41 10.71 -3.98
C CYS A 9 7.78 10.90 -5.46
N GLU A 10 7.91 9.81 -6.21
CA GLU A 10 8.17 9.85 -7.66
C GLU A 10 7.01 10.51 -8.44
N LEU A 11 5.77 10.24 -8.06
CA LEU A 11 4.57 10.79 -8.69
C LEU A 11 4.41 12.28 -8.44
N VAL A 12 4.57 12.71 -7.19
CA VAL A 12 4.35 14.12 -6.82
C VAL A 12 5.52 15.02 -7.24
N GLY A 13 6.74 14.48 -7.38
CA GLY A 13 7.94 15.26 -7.67
C GLY A 13 8.12 16.38 -6.65
N ASP A 14 8.32 17.62 -7.14
CA ASP A 14 8.49 18.81 -6.29
C ASP A 14 7.16 19.51 -5.95
N THR A 15 6.02 18.98 -6.38
CA THR A 15 4.71 19.60 -6.15
C THR A 15 4.28 19.45 -4.70
N PRO A 16 3.93 20.52 -3.97
CA PRO A 16 3.36 20.40 -2.64
C PRO A 16 2.01 19.68 -2.68
N VAL A 17 1.88 18.60 -1.93
CA VAL A 17 0.67 17.78 -1.91
C VAL A 17 0.29 17.42 -0.47
N ASN A 18 -0.97 17.62 -0.15
CA ASN A 18 -1.57 17.11 1.08
C ASN A 18 -2.18 15.74 0.84
N ILE A 19 -1.93 14.81 1.71
CA ILE A 19 -2.49 13.46 1.63
C ILE A 19 -3.22 13.06 2.90
N ILE A 20 -4.09 12.07 2.80
CA ILE A 20 -4.60 11.30 3.93
C ILE A 20 -4.02 9.89 3.89
N GLN A 21 -3.83 9.30 5.07
CA GLN A 21 -3.22 7.98 5.23
C GLN A 21 -4.19 7.02 5.90
N LEU A 22 -4.50 5.91 5.21
CA LEU A 22 -5.36 4.84 5.73
C LEU A 22 -4.51 3.62 6.06
N ASN A 23 -4.42 3.32 7.35
CA ASN A 23 -3.62 2.23 7.89
C ASN A 23 -4.45 0.94 8.03
N GLY A 24 -3.74 -0.19 8.29
CA GLY A 24 -4.39 -1.45 8.60
C GLY A 24 -4.94 -1.52 10.03
N ALA A 25 -5.27 -2.73 10.47
CA ALA A 25 -5.87 -2.94 11.79
C ALA A 25 -4.91 -2.56 12.93
N PRO A 26 -5.40 -1.85 13.97
CA PRO A 26 -4.60 -1.44 15.11
C PRO A 26 -3.93 -2.63 15.81
N GLY A 27 -2.65 -2.48 16.19
CA GLY A 27 -1.88 -3.50 16.88
C GLY A 27 -1.36 -4.65 16.00
N ASN A 28 -1.70 -4.64 14.71
CA ASN A 28 -1.15 -5.59 13.74
C ASN A 28 0.27 -5.15 13.33
N SER A 29 1.26 -6.04 13.44
CA SER A 29 2.66 -5.70 13.12
C SER A 29 2.84 -5.25 11.66
N THR A 30 2.15 -5.88 10.71
CA THR A 30 2.19 -5.49 9.30
C THR A 30 1.66 -4.07 9.10
N ALA A 31 0.58 -3.68 9.82
CA ALA A 31 0.06 -2.33 9.76
C ALA A 31 1.09 -1.32 10.28
N ILE A 32 1.71 -1.61 11.42
CA ILE A 32 2.73 -0.77 12.05
C ILE A 32 3.96 -0.62 11.16
N ASP A 33 4.45 -1.71 10.56
CA ASP A 33 5.64 -1.68 9.70
C ASP A 33 5.38 -0.93 8.38
N ARG A 34 4.16 -1.06 7.82
CA ARG A 34 3.77 -0.33 6.60
C ARG A 34 3.59 1.16 6.88
N ASP A 35 2.97 1.50 8.00
CA ASP A 35 2.77 2.87 8.48
C ASP A 35 4.12 3.57 8.69
N ASN A 36 4.96 3.03 9.57
CA ASN A 36 6.30 3.58 9.82
C ASN A 36 7.12 3.70 8.53
N GLY A 37 7.14 2.65 7.70
CA GLY A 37 7.88 2.65 6.44
C GLY A 37 7.41 3.72 5.46
N PHE A 38 6.11 4.01 5.41
CA PHE A 38 5.56 5.07 4.56
C PHE A 38 5.90 6.46 5.13
N THR A 39 5.54 6.70 6.37
CA THR A 39 5.68 8.00 7.04
C THR A 39 7.16 8.45 7.11
N ASP A 40 8.07 7.56 7.54
CA ASP A 40 9.49 7.87 7.64
C ASP A 40 10.10 8.16 6.26
N THR A 41 9.69 7.41 5.23
CA THR A 41 10.22 7.61 3.86
C THR A 41 9.71 8.92 3.26
N VAL A 42 8.43 9.25 3.42
CA VAL A 42 7.88 10.54 2.97
C VAL A 42 8.60 11.69 3.66
N ALA A 43 8.76 11.63 4.98
CA ALA A 43 9.44 12.68 5.73
C ALA A 43 10.91 12.88 5.31
N ALA A 44 11.60 11.80 4.92
CA ALA A 44 12.99 11.84 4.50
C ALA A 44 13.19 12.29 3.05
N ASN A 45 12.34 11.83 2.13
CA ASN A 45 12.59 11.88 0.69
C ASN A 45 11.71 12.89 -0.06
N CYS A 46 10.52 13.19 0.43
CA CYS A 46 9.59 14.13 -0.21
C CYS A 46 8.89 15.05 0.81
N PRO A 47 9.63 15.99 1.43
CA PRO A 47 9.12 16.88 2.48
C PRO A 47 8.03 17.85 1.98
N ASN A 48 7.76 17.89 0.70
CA ASN A 48 6.63 18.59 0.06
C ASN A 48 5.31 17.83 0.16
N VAL A 49 5.31 16.57 0.60
CA VAL A 49 4.11 15.79 0.94
C VAL A 49 3.76 16.00 2.40
N THR A 50 2.53 16.46 2.66
CA THR A 50 2.03 16.67 4.02
C THR A 50 0.93 15.65 4.33
N ILE A 51 1.12 14.83 5.36
CA ILE A 51 0.08 13.93 5.86
C ILE A 51 -0.85 14.75 6.76
N LEU A 52 -2.08 15.03 6.30
CA LEU A 52 -3.07 15.83 7.04
C LEU A 52 -3.71 15.05 8.19
N GLN A 53 -3.93 13.79 7.96
CA GLN A 53 -4.59 12.88 8.90
C GLN A 53 -4.23 11.45 8.56
N GLU A 54 -4.11 10.64 9.60
CA GLU A 54 -3.96 9.20 9.50
C GLU A 54 -5.01 8.49 10.35
N GLU A 55 -5.59 7.42 9.83
CA GLU A 55 -6.60 6.62 10.50
C GLU A 55 -6.40 5.13 10.23
N SER A 56 -6.76 4.32 11.22
CA SER A 56 -6.73 2.87 11.08
C SER A 56 -8.03 2.34 10.49
N THR A 57 -7.90 1.22 9.76
CA THR A 57 -9.01 0.43 9.25
C THR A 57 -8.96 -1.00 9.83
N ASP A 58 -9.79 -1.90 9.30
CA ASP A 58 -9.78 -3.33 9.63
C ASP A 58 -9.36 -4.21 8.44
N TRP A 59 -8.64 -3.62 7.46
CA TRP A 59 -8.25 -4.23 6.19
C TRP A 59 -9.40 -4.45 5.19
N THR A 60 -10.64 -4.07 5.52
CA THR A 60 -11.77 -4.25 4.61
C THR A 60 -12.05 -3.01 3.77
N LYS A 61 -12.46 -3.24 2.51
CA LYS A 61 -12.91 -2.17 1.62
C LYS A 61 -14.04 -1.33 2.23
N ALA A 62 -14.97 -1.97 2.94
CA ALA A 62 -16.16 -1.30 3.50
C ALA A 62 -15.76 -0.31 4.60
N THR A 63 -14.95 -0.74 5.58
CA THR A 63 -14.45 0.13 6.64
C THR A 63 -13.57 1.23 6.07
N ALA A 64 -12.69 0.91 5.11
CA ALA A 64 -11.83 1.90 4.46
C ALA A 64 -12.64 2.98 3.71
N GLN A 65 -13.74 2.62 3.04
CA GLN A 65 -14.62 3.58 2.39
C GLN A 65 -15.28 4.52 3.40
N GLN A 66 -15.73 4.00 4.54
CA GLN A 66 -16.31 4.81 5.61
C GLN A 66 -15.27 5.77 6.18
N VAL A 67 -14.10 5.25 6.60
CA VAL A 67 -13.02 6.04 7.20
C VAL A 67 -12.53 7.12 6.23
N ALA A 68 -12.26 6.77 4.96
CA ALA A 68 -11.89 7.74 3.95
C ALA A 68 -12.96 8.82 3.76
N SER A 69 -14.24 8.44 3.77
CA SER A 69 -15.34 9.41 3.68
C SER A 69 -15.37 10.40 4.85
N GLU A 70 -15.09 9.93 6.06
CA GLU A 70 -15.01 10.77 7.26
C GLU A 70 -13.80 11.72 7.18
N MET A 71 -12.61 11.21 6.80
CA MET A 71 -11.39 12.00 6.62
C MET A 71 -11.55 13.08 5.54
N ILE A 72 -12.11 12.71 4.37
CA ILE A 72 -12.37 13.66 3.28
C ILE A 72 -13.34 14.76 3.72
N THR A 73 -14.33 14.41 4.54
CA THR A 73 -15.27 15.40 5.08
C THR A 73 -14.60 16.34 6.09
N ALA A 74 -13.72 15.81 6.92
CA ALA A 74 -13.00 16.59 7.94
C ALA A 74 -11.96 17.53 7.32
N GLN A 75 -11.20 17.07 6.32
CA GLN A 75 -10.11 17.83 5.72
C GLN A 75 -10.57 18.72 4.53
N GLY A 76 -11.72 18.40 3.94
CA GLY A 76 -12.20 19.04 2.71
C GLY A 76 -11.58 18.41 1.46
N ILE A 77 -12.42 18.02 0.50
CA ILE A 77 -12.01 17.32 -0.72
C ILE A 77 -10.97 18.12 -1.54
N ASP A 78 -11.13 19.44 -1.61
CA ASP A 78 -10.23 20.32 -2.38
C ASP A 78 -8.86 20.52 -1.72
N ASN A 79 -8.70 20.11 -0.46
CA ASN A 79 -7.45 20.21 0.28
C ASN A 79 -6.62 18.93 0.22
N ILE A 80 -7.17 17.86 -0.34
CA ILE A 80 -6.52 16.55 -0.46
C ILE A 80 -6.09 16.35 -1.91
N GLY A 81 -4.81 16.09 -2.14
CA GLY A 81 -4.26 15.76 -3.46
C GLY A 81 -3.84 14.30 -3.60
N GLY A 82 -3.82 13.53 -2.50
CA GLY A 82 -3.45 12.13 -2.56
C GLY A 82 -3.88 11.30 -1.37
N ILE A 83 -3.74 9.98 -1.51
CA ILE A 83 -4.11 8.98 -0.49
C ILE A 83 -3.05 7.89 -0.46
N TYR A 84 -2.55 7.59 0.72
CA TYR A 84 -1.87 6.32 0.97
C TYR A 84 -2.83 5.32 1.59
N ALA A 85 -2.82 4.11 1.09
CA ALA A 85 -3.57 2.98 1.62
C ALA A 85 -2.65 1.81 1.95
N ALA A 86 -2.75 1.28 3.16
CA ALA A 86 -1.86 0.23 3.62
C ALA A 86 -2.02 -1.10 2.86
N ASP A 87 -3.12 -1.32 2.13
CA ASP A 87 -3.28 -2.39 1.15
C ASP A 87 -4.27 -2.01 0.02
N ASP A 88 -4.41 -2.90 -0.97
CA ASP A 88 -5.27 -2.68 -2.13
C ASP A 88 -6.77 -2.68 -1.80
N SER A 89 -7.19 -3.41 -0.75
CA SER A 89 -8.60 -3.40 -0.31
C SER A 89 -8.95 -2.04 0.29
N ILE A 90 -8.02 -1.49 1.07
CA ILE A 90 -8.13 -0.14 1.64
C ILE A 90 -8.13 0.90 0.51
N ALA A 91 -7.23 0.78 -0.48
CA ALA A 91 -7.20 1.67 -1.64
C ALA A 91 -8.52 1.63 -2.42
N ALA A 92 -9.08 0.45 -2.68
CA ALA A 92 -10.37 0.31 -3.33
C ALA A 92 -11.52 0.94 -2.53
N GLY A 93 -11.43 0.96 -1.20
CA GLY A 93 -12.37 1.67 -0.31
C GLY A 93 -12.24 3.18 -0.43
N ALA A 94 -11.02 3.69 -0.40
CA ALA A 94 -10.73 5.12 -0.55
C ALA A 94 -11.15 5.65 -1.93
N ILE A 95 -10.87 4.91 -3.01
CA ILE A 95 -11.34 5.22 -4.37
C ILE A 95 -12.87 5.30 -4.40
N ALA A 96 -13.57 4.32 -3.83
CA ALA A 96 -15.03 4.34 -3.76
C ALA A 96 -15.58 5.53 -2.95
N ALA A 97 -14.85 6.00 -1.93
CA ALA A 97 -15.22 7.20 -1.17
C ALA A 97 -15.10 8.48 -2.02
N LEU A 98 -14.07 8.61 -2.85
CA LEU A 98 -13.89 9.69 -3.81
C LEU A 98 -15.01 9.67 -4.86
N GLU A 99 -15.21 8.53 -5.51
CA GLU A 99 -16.23 8.35 -6.56
C GLU A 99 -17.65 8.63 -6.06
N SER A 100 -17.96 8.28 -4.81
CA SER A 100 -19.26 8.58 -4.19
C SER A 100 -19.55 10.09 -4.07
N ARG A 101 -18.52 10.92 -4.17
CA ARG A 101 -18.59 12.39 -4.18
C ARG A 101 -18.58 12.98 -5.59
N GLY A 102 -18.56 12.13 -6.63
CA GLY A 102 -18.56 12.54 -8.02
C GLY A 102 -17.22 13.05 -8.52
N VAL A 103 -16.11 12.77 -7.79
CA VAL A 103 -14.75 13.08 -8.26
C VAL A 103 -14.09 11.86 -8.87
N VAL A 104 -13.15 12.10 -9.77
CA VAL A 104 -12.42 11.04 -10.49
C VAL A 104 -11.18 10.66 -9.68
N ALA A 105 -11.03 9.39 -9.33
CA ALA A 105 -9.90 8.93 -8.53
C ALA A 105 -8.54 9.21 -9.20
N ALA A 106 -8.48 9.16 -10.54
CA ALA A 106 -7.26 9.46 -11.30
C ALA A 106 -6.79 10.93 -11.22
N ASP A 107 -7.56 11.82 -10.59
CA ASP A 107 -7.14 13.20 -10.31
C ASP A 107 -6.34 13.30 -8.98
N TYR A 108 -6.18 12.19 -8.26
CA TYR A 108 -5.50 12.08 -6.97
C TYR A 108 -4.31 11.14 -7.06
N PHE A 109 -3.23 11.43 -6.34
CA PHE A 109 -2.10 10.50 -6.18
C PHE A 109 -2.45 9.40 -5.19
N ILE A 110 -2.70 8.19 -5.67
CA ILE A 110 -3.11 7.07 -4.80
C ILE A 110 -2.10 5.94 -4.89
N THR A 111 -1.56 5.51 -3.74
CA THR A 111 -0.64 4.38 -3.66
C THR A 111 -1.06 3.36 -2.62
N SER A 112 -0.72 2.09 -2.86
CA SER A 112 -1.06 0.98 -1.98
C SER A 112 0.04 -0.09 -1.89
N ILE A 113 -0.30 -1.24 -1.30
CA ILE A 113 0.56 -2.41 -1.19
C ILE A 113 -0.28 -3.67 -1.43
N GLY A 114 0.23 -4.61 -2.25
CA GLY A 114 -0.39 -5.91 -2.49
C GLY A 114 -0.23 -6.38 -3.93
N ASN A 115 -0.63 -5.58 -4.89
CA ASN A 115 -0.85 -5.95 -6.29
C ASN A 115 -1.74 -7.19 -6.42
N THR A 116 -2.83 -7.17 -5.67
CA THR A 116 -3.82 -8.24 -5.59
C THR A 116 -4.71 -8.30 -6.83
N PHE A 117 -5.56 -9.34 -6.93
CA PHE A 117 -6.62 -9.38 -7.95
C PHE A 117 -7.59 -8.19 -7.88
N LEU A 118 -7.63 -7.48 -6.75
CA LEU A 118 -8.41 -6.24 -6.60
C LEU A 118 -7.60 -5.02 -7.01
N GLY A 119 -6.32 -4.92 -6.61
CA GLY A 119 -5.48 -3.74 -6.82
C GLY A 119 -4.96 -3.62 -8.24
N ASN A 120 -4.48 -4.71 -8.85
CA ASN A 120 -3.90 -4.68 -10.19
C ASN A 120 -4.86 -4.08 -11.25
N PRO A 121 -6.15 -4.47 -11.32
CA PRO A 121 -7.09 -3.84 -12.24
C PRO A 121 -7.27 -2.33 -12.02
N LEU A 122 -7.15 -1.85 -10.78
CA LEU A 122 -7.24 -0.41 -10.47
C LEU A 122 -6.00 0.33 -11.00
N VAL A 123 -4.80 -0.28 -10.92
CA VAL A 123 -3.57 0.28 -11.52
C VAL A 123 -3.71 0.32 -13.04
N VAL A 124 -4.17 -0.77 -13.67
CA VAL A 124 -4.38 -0.82 -15.13
C VAL A 124 -5.42 0.20 -15.59
N ALA A 125 -6.46 0.45 -14.79
CA ALA A 125 -7.49 1.44 -15.07
C ALA A 125 -7.06 2.89 -14.78
N GLY A 126 -5.94 3.12 -14.09
CA GLY A 126 -5.44 4.44 -13.70
C GLY A 126 -6.19 5.07 -12.52
N SER A 127 -6.97 4.30 -11.77
CA SER A 127 -7.62 4.75 -10.53
C SER A 127 -6.72 4.59 -9.29
N LEU A 128 -5.66 3.81 -9.42
CA LEU A 128 -4.58 3.61 -8.46
C LEU A 128 -3.27 3.81 -9.22
N ASP A 129 -2.43 4.74 -8.78
CA ASP A 129 -1.19 5.05 -9.51
C ASP A 129 -0.11 3.98 -9.35
N GLY A 130 -0.09 3.34 -8.19
CA GLY A 130 0.85 2.26 -7.96
C GLY A 130 0.60 1.48 -6.69
N THR A 131 1.09 0.25 -6.72
CA THR A 131 1.08 -0.67 -5.59
C THR A 131 2.42 -1.39 -5.49
N VAL A 132 2.63 -2.13 -4.41
CA VAL A 132 3.86 -2.92 -4.21
C VAL A 132 3.50 -4.39 -4.26
N PHE A 133 4.09 -5.12 -5.21
CA PHE A 133 3.80 -6.54 -5.39
C PHE A 133 4.20 -7.38 -4.17
N GLN A 134 3.29 -8.21 -3.72
CA GLN A 134 3.50 -9.23 -2.68
C GLN A 134 3.16 -10.60 -3.25
N SER A 135 4.20 -11.44 -3.42
CA SER A 135 4.04 -12.79 -3.94
C SER A 135 3.70 -13.78 -2.84
N SER A 136 2.49 -14.32 -2.87
CA SER A 136 2.06 -15.40 -1.96
C SER A 136 2.81 -16.70 -2.26
N SER A 137 3.19 -16.93 -3.51
CA SER A 137 4.01 -18.06 -3.94
C SER A 137 5.41 -17.99 -3.33
N TRP A 138 6.05 -16.81 -3.35
CA TRP A 138 7.35 -16.60 -2.73
C TRP A 138 7.31 -16.86 -1.23
N ASP A 139 6.30 -16.34 -0.53
CA ASP A 139 6.12 -16.55 0.90
C ASP A 139 5.94 -18.05 1.24
N GLY A 140 5.06 -18.73 0.53
CA GLY A 140 4.80 -20.16 0.73
C GLY A 140 6.03 -21.02 0.46
N GLU A 141 6.77 -20.73 -0.62
CA GLU A 141 8.00 -21.45 -0.96
C GLU A 141 9.09 -21.23 0.11
N ASN A 142 9.34 -20.00 0.51
CA ASN A 142 10.40 -19.71 1.47
C ASN A 142 10.04 -20.20 2.89
N ALA A 143 8.78 -20.09 3.32
CA ALA A 143 8.33 -20.65 4.57
C ALA A 143 8.51 -22.18 4.61
N THR A 144 8.17 -22.87 3.51
CA THR A 144 8.35 -24.31 3.38
C THR A 144 9.84 -24.70 3.39
N ARG A 145 10.70 -23.98 2.68
CA ARG A 145 12.16 -24.22 2.65
C ARG A 145 12.77 -24.04 4.03
N LEU A 146 12.41 -22.96 4.74
CA LEU A 146 12.90 -22.70 6.09
C LEU A 146 12.46 -23.78 7.07
N MET A 147 11.19 -24.20 7.00
CA MET A 147 10.69 -25.30 7.84
C MET A 147 11.44 -26.61 7.55
N TYR A 148 11.67 -26.93 6.28
CA TYR A 148 12.44 -28.12 5.89
C TYR A 148 13.87 -28.06 6.42
N ALA A 149 14.57 -26.93 6.30
CA ALA A 149 15.92 -26.74 6.79
C ALA A 149 16.05 -26.92 8.31
N VAL A 150 15.05 -26.46 9.08
CA VAL A 150 14.98 -26.73 10.54
C VAL A 150 14.75 -28.21 10.83
N LEU A 151 13.84 -28.88 10.11
CA LEU A 151 13.53 -30.29 10.31
C LEU A 151 14.69 -31.23 9.95
N THR A 152 15.52 -30.85 8.98
CA THR A 152 16.70 -31.60 8.54
C THR A 152 17.97 -31.26 9.33
N GLY A 153 17.92 -30.25 10.19
CA GLY A 153 19.07 -29.80 10.99
C GLY A 153 20.06 -28.91 10.24
N GLU A 154 19.72 -28.43 9.04
CA GLU A 154 20.50 -27.42 8.31
C GLU A 154 20.51 -26.08 9.06
N ILE A 155 19.38 -25.75 9.70
CA ILE A 155 19.24 -24.64 10.64
C ILE A 155 19.05 -25.22 12.03
N ALA A 156 19.89 -24.82 12.98
CA ALA A 156 19.81 -25.34 14.34
C ALA A 156 18.51 -24.90 15.03
N ALA A 157 17.98 -25.77 15.90
CA ALA A 157 16.79 -25.46 16.67
C ALA A 157 17.01 -24.21 17.54
N GLY A 158 16.18 -23.20 17.36
CA GLY A 158 16.27 -21.92 18.06
C GLY A 158 17.04 -20.82 17.30
N GLU A 159 17.73 -21.13 16.21
CA GLU A 159 18.21 -20.12 15.29
C GLU A 159 17.05 -19.49 14.49
N ARG A 160 17.20 -18.21 14.18
CA ARG A 160 16.24 -17.46 13.36
C ARG A 160 16.90 -17.02 12.07
N GLU A 161 16.36 -17.46 10.96
CA GLU A 161 16.65 -16.88 9.66
C GLU A 161 15.45 -16.05 9.21
N VAL A 162 15.69 -14.82 8.81
CA VAL A 162 14.67 -13.91 8.29
C VAL A 162 14.95 -13.68 6.82
N LYS A 163 13.98 -13.97 5.97
CA LYS A 163 14.04 -13.66 4.53
C LYS A 163 13.00 -12.58 4.23
N PHE A 164 13.46 -11.54 3.55
CA PHE A 164 12.58 -10.48 3.08
C PHE A 164 12.21 -10.74 1.63
N MET A 165 10.92 -10.63 1.32
CA MET A 165 10.44 -10.67 -0.05
C MET A 165 10.99 -9.46 -0.83
N PRO A 166 11.40 -9.65 -2.10
CA PRO A 166 11.74 -8.53 -2.96
C PRO A 166 10.56 -7.55 -3.06
N SER A 167 10.84 -6.27 -2.87
CA SER A 167 9.83 -5.22 -2.97
C SER A 167 9.81 -4.69 -4.40
N VAL A 168 8.79 -5.09 -5.17
CA VAL A 168 8.63 -4.69 -6.57
C VAL A 168 7.52 -3.66 -6.68
N LYS A 169 7.87 -2.47 -7.18
CA LYS A 169 6.92 -1.40 -7.48
C LYS A 169 6.12 -1.77 -8.72
N VAL A 170 4.80 -1.64 -8.65
CA VAL A 170 3.87 -1.88 -9.75
C VAL A 170 3.13 -0.58 -10.06
N THR A 171 3.26 -0.13 -11.29
CA THR A 171 2.59 1.06 -11.83
C THR A 171 1.98 0.72 -13.19
N ALA A 172 1.30 1.64 -13.83
CA ALA A 172 0.73 1.43 -15.17
C ALA A 172 1.77 0.92 -16.20
N GLY A 173 3.07 1.23 -15.98
CA GLY A 173 4.13 0.83 -16.90
C GLY A 173 4.46 -0.66 -16.89
N ASN A 174 4.17 -1.39 -15.81
CA ASN A 174 4.51 -2.81 -15.66
C ASN A 174 3.38 -3.67 -15.06
N ALA A 175 2.20 -3.11 -14.78
CA ALA A 175 1.09 -3.85 -14.17
C ALA A 175 0.59 -5.06 -14.99
N SER A 176 0.91 -5.10 -16.29
CA SER A 176 0.56 -6.21 -17.18
C SER A 176 1.67 -7.24 -17.37
N ASP A 177 2.82 -7.05 -16.73
CA ASP A 177 3.97 -7.95 -16.86
C ASP A 177 3.72 -9.26 -16.07
N ALA A 178 4.17 -10.38 -16.65
CA ALA A 178 3.97 -11.70 -16.05
C ALA A 178 4.66 -11.84 -14.67
N ASP A 179 5.78 -11.13 -14.47
CA ASP A 179 6.59 -11.22 -13.24
C ASP A 179 5.93 -10.55 -12.04
N VAL A 180 4.92 -9.72 -12.28
CA VAL A 180 4.12 -9.05 -11.25
C VAL A 180 2.63 -9.40 -11.33
N ALA A 181 2.29 -10.47 -12.04
CA ALA A 181 0.89 -10.92 -12.13
C ALA A 181 0.31 -11.15 -10.73
N PRO A 182 -0.92 -10.67 -10.43
CA PRO A 182 -1.52 -10.85 -9.12
C PRO A 182 -1.71 -12.35 -8.80
N GLU A 183 -1.44 -12.72 -7.54
CA GLU A 183 -1.50 -14.10 -7.07
C GLU A 183 -2.62 -14.33 -6.04
N TRP A 184 -3.27 -13.29 -5.53
CA TRP A 184 -4.30 -13.36 -4.46
C TRP A 184 -5.22 -12.14 -4.42
#